data_f80407e1e26cac1c294e8c8a614c4d59
#
_entry.id   f80407e1e26cac1c294e8c8a614c4d59
#
_cell.length_a   1.000
_cell.length_b   1.000
_cell.length_c   1.000
_cell.angle_alpha   90.00
_cell.angle_beta   90.00
_cell.angle_gamma   90.00
#
_symmetry.space_group_name_H-M   'P 1'
#
loop_
_entity.id
_entity.type
_entity.pdbx_description
1 polymer ?
#
loop_
_entity_poly.entity_id
_entity_poly.type
_entity_poly.pdbx_seq_one_letter_code
_entity_poly.pdbx_strand_id
1 'polypeptide(L)'
;MPDPDLSGRTTVVTGASSGIGRAIAERLGGAGATVVLAGRTEAAMEEAADRIGTAGGKAQVVTCDVRDPTAVQVLVDGALESTGRLDIMVNNAGLSHPEPILEADVEGWRAMLETNVLALLVGSQAAVKAMRACGATGHIVNISSVAALRPDSGVYGATKHAVNTICNSLRKELEDDPIQVVNIMPGAIATNFARNFDPAVLQGMVAMSGLEAQPVKGERLPDDVLEAAQAALSDLLATPDDVADAVLYAVTRPPRVHVAEIVVRPNKDLNL
;
A
#
# COMPACT_ATOMS: atom_id res chain seq x y z
N MET A 1 11.79 2.39 23.13
CA MET A 1 12.35 1.36 22.23
C MET A 1 13.45 2.05 21.47
N PRO A 2 14.56 1.38 21.08
CA PRO A 2 15.51 1.98 20.15
C PRO A 2 14.81 2.39 18.87
N ASP A 3 15.31 3.44 18.21
CA ASP A 3 14.78 3.85 16.92
C ASP A 3 14.82 2.68 15.95
N PRO A 4 13.75 2.51 15.15
CA PRO A 4 13.69 1.40 14.17
C PRO A 4 14.80 1.60 13.13
N ASP A 5 15.63 0.58 12.95
CA ASP A 5 16.76 0.58 12.01
C ASP A 5 16.57 -0.51 10.96
N LEU A 6 16.50 -0.08 9.70
CA LEU A 6 16.41 -0.92 8.51
C LEU A 6 17.66 -0.80 7.63
N SER A 7 18.77 -0.28 8.17
CA SER A 7 20.03 -0.15 7.44
C SER A 7 20.48 -1.48 6.83
N GLY A 8 20.83 -1.44 5.55
CA GLY A 8 21.22 -2.62 4.80
C GLY A 8 20.08 -3.54 4.35
N ARG A 9 18.81 -3.18 4.59
CA ARG A 9 17.65 -3.88 4.06
C ARG A 9 17.15 -3.24 2.76
N THR A 10 16.63 -4.06 1.86
CA THR A 10 16.00 -3.62 0.62
C THR A 10 14.50 -3.86 0.67
N THR A 11 13.75 -2.83 0.30
CA THR A 11 12.29 -2.83 0.27
C THR A 11 11.77 -2.50 -1.12
N VAL A 12 10.81 -3.25 -1.63
CA VAL A 12 10.00 -2.89 -2.80
C VAL A 12 8.63 -2.42 -2.33
N VAL A 13 8.16 -1.26 -2.83
CA VAL A 13 6.83 -0.73 -2.51
C VAL A 13 6.06 -0.48 -3.81
N THR A 14 4.95 -1.21 -4.02
CA THR A 14 4.07 -0.98 -5.17
C THR A 14 3.03 0.10 -4.88
N GLY A 15 2.66 0.88 -5.91
CA GLY A 15 1.77 2.02 -5.75
C GLY A 15 2.40 3.17 -4.96
N ALA A 16 3.73 3.33 -5.05
CA ALA A 16 4.53 4.27 -4.26
C ALA A 16 4.41 5.74 -4.71
N SER A 17 3.67 6.03 -5.78
CA SER A 17 3.52 7.39 -6.31
C SER A 17 2.64 8.31 -5.46
N SER A 18 1.88 7.80 -4.49
CA SER A 18 0.98 8.62 -3.68
C SER A 18 0.42 7.89 -2.46
N GLY A 19 -0.21 8.65 -1.55
CA GLY A 19 -0.99 8.14 -0.42
C GLY A 19 -0.21 7.17 0.45
N ILE A 20 -0.83 6.05 0.83
CA ILE A 20 -0.26 5.05 1.74
C ILE A 20 1.08 4.51 1.22
N GLY A 21 1.18 4.19 -0.09
CA GLY A 21 2.42 3.63 -0.66
C GLY A 21 3.59 4.61 -0.59
N ARG A 22 3.35 5.90 -0.87
CA ARG A 22 4.36 6.95 -0.74
C ARG A 22 4.80 7.10 0.72
N ALA A 23 3.87 7.20 1.65
CA ALA A 23 4.17 7.33 3.07
C ALA A 23 4.96 6.13 3.61
N ILE A 24 4.61 4.90 3.21
CA ILE A 24 5.38 3.69 3.57
C ILE A 24 6.79 3.77 3.02
N ALA A 25 6.96 4.15 1.74
CA ALA A 25 8.28 4.26 1.11
C ALA A 25 9.17 5.28 1.84
N GLU A 26 8.64 6.47 2.11
CA GLU A 26 9.34 7.53 2.83
C GLU A 26 9.69 7.11 4.28
N ARG A 27 8.77 6.44 4.98
CA ARG A 27 8.98 5.98 6.35
C ARG A 27 10.04 4.88 6.44
N LEU A 28 10.01 3.90 5.54
CA LEU A 28 11.00 2.82 5.53
C LEU A 28 12.38 3.33 5.06
N GLY A 29 12.40 4.26 4.08
CA GLY A 29 13.62 4.93 3.65
C GLY A 29 14.25 5.76 4.76
N GLY A 30 13.46 6.54 5.50
CA GLY A 30 13.90 7.30 6.67
C GLY A 30 14.41 6.43 7.81
N ALA A 31 13.98 5.17 7.88
CA ALA A 31 14.52 4.17 8.82
C ALA A 31 15.78 3.45 8.29
N GLY A 32 16.34 3.87 7.15
CA GLY A 32 17.61 3.36 6.60
C GLY A 32 17.51 2.28 5.53
N ALA A 33 16.29 1.88 5.12
CA ALA A 33 16.13 0.92 4.02
C ALA A 33 16.54 1.53 2.67
N THR A 34 17.04 0.70 1.76
CA THR A 34 17.04 1.04 0.32
C THR A 34 15.65 0.72 -0.24
N VAL A 35 14.96 1.73 -0.76
CA VAL A 35 13.56 1.61 -1.22
C VAL A 35 13.49 1.63 -2.73
N VAL A 36 12.89 0.61 -3.32
CA VAL A 36 12.50 0.58 -4.74
C VAL A 36 11.03 1.00 -4.82
N LEU A 37 10.80 2.21 -5.33
CA LEU A 37 9.47 2.79 -5.55
C LEU A 37 8.92 2.32 -6.88
N ALA A 38 7.79 1.61 -6.87
CA ALA A 38 7.16 1.09 -8.07
C ALA A 38 5.77 1.67 -8.29
N GLY A 39 5.50 2.13 -9.49
CA GLY A 39 4.22 2.73 -9.87
C GLY A 39 4.20 3.22 -11.31
N ARG A 40 3.11 3.87 -11.74
CA ARG A 40 2.92 4.33 -13.13
C ARG A 40 3.33 5.78 -13.34
N THR A 41 3.42 6.59 -12.29
CA THR A 41 3.70 8.04 -12.37
C THR A 41 5.12 8.29 -11.88
N GLU A 42 6.06 8.30 -12.83
CA GLU A 42 7.50 8.41 -12.55
C GLU A 42 7.82 9.68 -11.76
N ALA A 43 7.40 10.86 -12.24
CA ALA A 43 7.68 12.14 -11.58
C ALA A 43 7.26 12.18 -10.11
N ALA A 44 6.08 11.62 -9.75
CA ALA A 44 5.64 11.59 -8.37
C ALA A 44 6.46 10.62 -7.49
N MET A 45 7.06 9.59 -8.10
CA MET A 45 8.00 8.69 -7.40
C MET A 45 9.38 9.31 -7.25
N GLU A 46 9.83 10.11 -8.22
CA GLU A 46 11.07 10.89 -8.11
C GLU A 46 11.00 11.90 -6.97
N GLU A 47 9.87 12.62 -6.83
CA GLU A 47 9.64 13.51 -5.68
C GLU A 47 9.73 12.76 -4.34
N ALA A 48 9.18 11.54 -4.26
CA ALA A 48 9.28 10.72 -3.06
C ALA A 48 10.72 10.24 -2.83
N ALA A 49 11.44 9.87 -3.90
CA ALA A 49 12.85 9.48 -3.83
C ALA A 49 13.74 10.62 -3.34
N ASP A 50 13.50 11.85 -3.80
CA ASP A 50 14.20 13.05 -3.32
C ASP A 50 13.98 13.30 -1.83
N ARG A 51 12.74 13.12 -1.34
CA ARG A 51 12.43 13.22 0.10
C ARG A 51 13.16 12.16 0.92
N ILE A 52 13.19 10.92 0.43
CA ILE A 52 13.96 9.83 1.05
C ILE A 52 15.45 10.18 1.09
N GLY A 53 16.00 10.68 -0.03
CA GLY A 53 17.40 11.12 -0.11
C GLY A 53 17.73 12.25 0.85
N THR A 54 16.85 13.26 0.97
CA THR A 54 17.00 14.37 1.92
C THR A 54 17.00 13.90 3.38
N ALA A 55 16.25 12.85 3.70
CA ALA A 55 16.24 12.20 5.00
C ALA A 55 17.45 11.25 5.23
N GLY A 56 18.39 11.16 4.28
CA GLY A 56 19.57 10.30 4.36
C GLY A 56 19.37 8.86 3.94
N GLY A 57 18.19 8.51 3.40
CA GLY A 57 17.86 7.20 2.86
C GLY A 57 18.32 6.99 1.42
N LYS A 58 18.04 5.81 0.87
CA LYS A 58 18.32 5.46 -0.53
C LYS A 58 17.05 5.04 -1.24
N ALA A 59 16.88 5.52 -2.47
CA ALA A 59 15.70 5.18 -3.26
C ALA A 59 16.06 4.91 -4.72
N GLN A 60 15.26 4.04 -5.37
CA GLN A 60 15.29 3.77 -6.80
C GLN A 60 13.85 3.86 -7.33
N VAL A 61 13.65 4.48 -8.48
CA VAL A 61 12.34 4.59 -9.12
C VAL A 61 12.23 3.59 -10.25
N VAL A 62 11.14 2.82 -10.28
CA VAL A 62 10.85 1.85 -11.34
C VAL A 62 9.42 2.04 -11.83
N THR A 63 9.26 2.43 -13.10
CA THR A 63 7.93 2.49 -13.73
C THR A 63 7.40 1.08 -13.93
N CYS A 64 6.25 0.76 -13.29
CA CYS A 64 5.65 -0.56 -13.33
C CYS A 64 4.12 -0.46 -13.28
N ASP A 65 3.44 -1.08 -14.24
CA ASP A 65 2.02 -1.40 -14.10
C ASP A 65 1.89 -2.79 -13.48
N VAL A 66 1.42 -2.85 -12.25
CA VAL A 66 1.32 -4.11 -11.49
C VAL A 66 0.30 -5.09 -12.09
N ARG A 67 -0.54 -4.67 -13.03
CA ARG A 67 -1.46 -5.55 -13.78
C ARG A 67 -0.75 -6.43 -14.80
N ASP A 68 0.49 -6.09 -15.14
CA ASP A 68 1.36 -6.96 -15.93
C ASP A 68 2.21 -7.85 -15.00
N PRO A 69 1.93 -9.17 -14.94
CA PRO A 69 2.70 -10.10 -14.12
C PRO A 69 4.19 -10.12 -14.46
N THR A 70 4.54 -9.90 -15.74
CA THR A 70 5.94 -9.88 -16.19
C THR A 70 6.66 -8.63 -15.65
N ALA A 71 5.99 -7.47 -15.66
CA ALA A 71 6.55 -6.25 -15.11
C ALA A 71 6.80 -6.37 -13.59
N VAL A 72 5.92 -7.06 -12.85
CA VAL A 72 6.10 -7.30 -11.42
C VAL A 72 7.28 -8.25 -11.16
N GLN A 73 7.44 -9.30 -11.96
CA GLN A 73 8.61 -10.19 -11.84
C GLN A 73 9.91 -9.44 -12.11
N VAL A 74 9.97 -8.65 -13.21
CA VAL A 74 11.14 -7.83 -13.58
C VAL A 74 11.46 -6.81 -12.48
N LEU A 75 10.46 -6.18 -11.86
CA LEU A 75 10.63 -5.26 -10.73
C LEU A 75 11.35 -5.95 -9.56
N VAL A 76 10.91 -7.12 -9.17
CA VAL A 76 11.47 -7.85 -8.02
C VAL A 76 12.86 -8.38 -8.32
N ASP A 77 13.08 -8.94 -9.51
CA ASP A 77 14.39 -9.43 -9.95
C ASP A 77 15.40 -8.28 -10.03
N GLY A 78 15.01 -7.13 -10.62
CA GLY A 78 15.85 -5.93 -10.70
C GLY A 78 16.19 -5.35 -9.31
N ALA A 79 15.28 -5.40 -8.35
CA ALA A 79 15.57 -4.99 -6.98
C ALA A 79 16.64 -5.90 -6.35
N LEU A 80 16.53 -7.22 -6.53
CA LEU A 80 17.51 -8.20 -6.05
C LEU A 80 18.87 -8.00 -6.74
N GLU A 81 18.88 -7.83 -8.07
CA GLU A 81 20.11 -7.64 -8.85
C GLU A 81 20.86 -6.36 -8.46
N SER A 82 20.12 -5.24 -8.31
CA SER A 82 20.74 -3.92 -8.04
C SER A 82 21.26 -3.76 -6.62
N THR A 83 20.68 -4.48 -5.64
CA THR A 83 21.01 -4.32 -4.22
C THR A 83 21.64 -5.56 -3.59
N GLY A 84 21.61 -6.71 -4.28
CA GLY A 84 22.08 -7.99 -3.79
C GLY A 84 21.13 -8.69 -2.80
N ARG A 85 19.98 -8.07 -2.47
CA ARG A 85 19.01 -8.62 -1.50
C ARG A 85 17.59 -8.06 -1.68
N LEU A 86 16.62 -8.78 -1.16
CA LEU A 86 15.27 -8.28 -0.93
C LEU A 86 14.82 -8.73 0.47
N ASP A 87 14.40 -7.79 1.29
CA ASP A 87 13.97 -8.05 2.67
C ASP A 87 12.49 -7.78 2.91
N ILE A 88 11.92 -6.79 2.21
CA ILE A 88 10.53 -6.39 2.43
C ILE A 88 9.86 -6.18 1.08
N MET A 89 8.74 -6.86 0.86
CA MET A 89 7.82 -6.59 -0.26
C MET A 89 6.53 -6.00 0.26
N VAL A 90 6.21 -4.77 -0.16
CA VAL A 90 4.95 -4.11 0.18
C VAL A 90 4.02 -4.12 -1.03
N ASN A 91 3.05 -5.01 -1.02
CA ASN A 91 1.96 -5.08 -2.00
C ASN A 91 0.89 -4.07 -1.59
N ASN A 92 1.09 -2.79 -1.97
CA ASN A 92 0.20 -1.70 -1.64
C ASN A 92 -0.66 -1.24 -2.82
N ALA A 93 -0.22 -1.41 -4.05
CA ALA A 93 -1.01 -1.00 -5.22
C ALA A 93 -2.46 -1.51 -5.13
N GLY A 94 -3.41 -0.62 -5.30
CA GLY A 94 -4.83 -0.94 -5.18
C GLY A 94 -5.71 0.15 -5.77
N LEU A 95 -6.93 -0.23 -6.13
CA LEU A 95 -7.96 0.69 -6.60
C LEU A 95 -9.36 0.18 -6.18
N SER A 96 -10.31 1.11 -6.19
CA SER A 96 -11.73 0.82 -5.97
C SER A 96 -12.59 1.42 -7.07
N HIS A 97 -13.59 0.66 -7.49
CA HIS A 97 -14.73 1.09 -8.27
C HIS A 97 -15.97 0.76 -7.42
N PRO A 98 -16.54 1.77 -6.72
CA PRO A 98 -17.55 1.56 -5.67
C PRO A 98 -18.98 1.42 -6.21
N GLU A 99 -19.16 1.29 -7.51
CA GLU A 99 -20.47 1.16 -8.13
C GLU A 99 -21.20 -0.11 -7.64
N PRO A 100 -22.54 -0.07 -7.49
CA PRO A 100 -23.35 -1.25 -7.18
C PRO A 100 -23.13 -2.38 -8.20
N ILE A 101 -23.16 -3.64 -7.76
CA ILE A 101 -22.86 -4.80 -8.61
C ILE A 101 -23.76 -4.83 -9.87
N LEU A 102 -25.03 -4.43 -9.73
CA LEU A 102 -25.98 -4.44 -10.86
C LEU A 102 -25.77 -3.32 -11.88
N GLU A 103 -24.96 -2.30 -11.57
CA GLU A 103 -24.76 -1.11 -12.38
C GLU A 103 -23.31 -0.97 -12.85
N ALA A 104 -22.39 -1.74 -12.25
CA ALA A 104 -20.96 -1.61 -12.47
C ALA A 104 -20.53 -2.22 -13.81
N ASP A 105 -19.48 -1.66 -14.38
CA ASP A 105 -18.81 -2.10 -15.58
C ASP A 105 -17.86 -3.29 -15.28
N VAL A 106 -17.85 -4.27 -16.17
CA VAL A 106 -16.96 -5.45 -16.12
C VAL A 106 -15.49 -5.05 -16.13
N GLU A 107 -15.11 -4.00 -16.84
CA GLU A 107 -13.72 -3.52 -16.89
C GLU A 107 -13.27 -2.93 -15.53
N GLY A 108 -14.18 -2.28 -14.80
CA GLY A 108 -13.92 -1.87 -13.41
C GLY A 108 -13.65 -3.06 -12.49
N TRP A 109 -14.42 -4.14 -12.62
CA TRP A 109 -14.17 -5.37 -11.85
C TRP A 109 -12.86 -6.03 -12.24
N ARG A 110 -12.57 -6.14 -13.54
CA ARG A 110 -11.30 -6.68 -14.05
C ARG A 110 -10.12 -5.92 -13.46
N ALA A 111 -10.16 -4.59 -13.56
CA ALA A 111 -9.09 -3.73 -13.02
C ALA A 111 -8.89 -3.93 -11.51
N MET A 112 -9.99 -4.08 -10.72
CA MET A 112 -9.88 -4.36 -9.29
C MET A 112 -9.28 -5.75 -9.02
N LEU A 113 -9.70 -6.79 -9.74
CA LEU A 113 -9.17 -8.16 -9.56
C LEU A 113 -7.70 -8.24 -9.96
N GLU A 114 -7.33 -7.66 -11.09
CA GLU A 114 -5.95 -7.63 -11.57
C GLU A 114 -5.02 -6.86 -10.62
N THR A 115 -5.46 -5.68 -10.14
CA THR A 115 -4.63 -4.83 -9.29
C THR A 115 -4.59 -5.30 -7.83
N ASN A 116 -5.77 -5.58 -7.24
CA ASN A 116 -5.86 -5.84 -5.79
C ASN A 116 -5.54 -7.29 -5.42
N VAL A 117 -5.70 -8.24 -6.36
CA VAL A 117 -5.57 -9.67 -6.07
C VAL A 117 -4.42 -10.28 -6.87
N LEU A 118 -4.48 -10.26 -8.22
CA LEU A 118 -3.48 -10.93 -9.04
C LEU A 118 -2.09 -10.33 -8.87
N ALA A 119 -1.97 -9.00 -8.89
CA ALA A 119 -0.69 -8.32 -8.69
C ALA A 119 -0.06 -8.66 -7.33
N LEU A 120 -0.87 -8.73 -6.27
CA LEU A 120 -0.42 -9.11 -4.93
C LEU A 120 0.08 -10.57 -4.88
N LEU A 121 -0.61 -11.50 -5.54
CA LEU A 121 -0.17 -12.90 -5.65
C LEU A 121 1.18 -13.00 -6.35
N VAL A 122 1.32 -12.35 -7.51
CA VAL A 122 2.55 -12.35 -8.31
C VAL A 122 3.69 -11.69 -7.52
N GLY A 123 3.44 -10.52 -6.91
CA GLY A 123 4.43 -9.81 -6.11
C GLY A 123 4.90 -10.64 -4.89
N SER A 124 3.96 -11.29 -4.19
CA SER A 124 4.30 -12.18 -3.07
C SER A 124 5.13 -13.38 -3.52
N GLN A 125 4.72 -14.04 -4.63
CA GLN A 125 5.45 -15.21 -5.15
C GLN A 125 6.88 -14.83 -5.61
N ALA A 126 7.03 -13.73 -6.35
CA ALA A 126 8.33 -13.26 -6.82
C ALA A 126 9.22 -12.88 -5.62
N ALA A 127 8.68 -12.15 -4.64
CA ALA A 127 9.43 -11.74 -3.46
C ALA A 127 9.88 -12.92 -2.60
N VAL A 128 9.05 -13.93 -2.38
CA VAL A 128 9.45 -15.16 -1.64
C VAL A 128 10.61 -15.86 -2.34
N LYS A 129 10.57 -15.99 -3.68
CA LYS A 129 11.69 -16.57 -4.45
C LYS A 129 12.96 -15.75 -4.28
N ALA A 130 12.88 -14.42 -4.38
CA ALA A 130 14.03 -13.52 -4.22
C ALA A 130 14.60 -13.57 -2.80
N MET A 131 13.75 -13.54 -1.76
CA MET A 131 14.16 -13.64 -0.36
C MET A 131 14.86 -14.97 -0.04
N ARG A 132 14.32 -16.09 -0.54
CA ARG A 132 14.97 -17.40 -0.41
C ARG A 132 16.33 -17.44 -1.12
N ALA A 133 16.45 -16.84 -2.30
CA ALA A 133 17.70 -16.81 -3.08
C ALA A 133 18.82 -16.03 -2.37
N CYS A 134 18.49 -14.95 -1.65
CA CYS A 134 19.48 -14.16 -0.91
C CYS A 134 19.56 -14.51 0.59
N GLY A 135 18.81 -15.49 1.08
CA GLY A 135 18.81 -15.90 2.49
C GLY A 135 18.26 -14.84 3.46
N ALA A 136 17.35 -14.00 3.01
CA ALA A 136 16.78 -12.94 3.83
C ALA A 136 15.78 -13.47 4.87
N THR A 137 15.82 -12.91 6.08
CA THR A 137 14.69 -12.96 7.02
C THR A 137 13.71 -11.89 6.62
N GLY A 138 12.70 -12.24 5.82
CA GLY A 138 11.92 -11.30 5.05
C GLY A 138 10.52 -11.01 5.57
N HIS A 139 9.88 -9.98 4.98
CA HIS A 139 8.48 -9.65 5.23
C HIS A 139 7.73 -9.44 3.92
N ILE A 140 6.58 -10.11 3.78
CA ILE A 140 5.56 -9.80 2.77
C ILE A 140 4.49 -8.98 3.46
N VAL A 141 4.37 -7.70 3.13
CA VAL A 141 3.37 -6.77 3.69
C VAL A 141 2.29 -6.56 2.65
N ASN A 142 1.08 -6.97 2.95
CA ASN A 142 -0.08 -6.83 2.08
C ASN A 142 -1.04 -5.77 2.64
N ILE A 143 -1.39 -4.78 1.82
CA ILE A 143 -2.35 -3.74 2.19
C ILE A 143 -3.76 -4.18 1.80
N SER A 144 -4.50 -4.66 2.79
CA SER A 144 -5.92 -5.01 2.69
C SER A 144 -6.82 -3.79 2.95
N SER A 145 -7.91 -3.95 3.68
CA SER A 145 -8.82 -2.88 4.12
C SER A 145 -9.76 -3.40 5.21
N VAL A 146 -10.32 -2.52 6.02
CA VAL A 146 -11.47 -2.87 6.88
C VAL A 146 -12.70 -3.29 6.07
N ALA A 147 -12.78 -2.96 4.78
CA ALA A 147 -13.78 -3.47 3.86
C ALA A 147 -13.78 -5.01 3.77
N ALA A 148 -12.63 -5.65 4.03
CA ALA A 148 -12.50 -7.10 4.14
C ALA A 148 -13.15 -7.70 5.42
N LEU A 149 -13.66 -6.88 6.31
CA LEU A 149 -14.36 -7.31 7.53
C LEU A 149 -15.88 -7.10 7.43
N ARG A 150 -16.35 -6.52 6.32
CA ARG A 150 -17.75 -6.15 6.11
C ARG A 150 -18.39 -7.03 5.03
N PRO A 151 -19.57 -7.60 5.27
CA PRO A 151 -20.25 -8.46 4.30
C PRO A 151 -20.85 -7.69 3.12
N ASP A 152 -21.04 -6.37 3.25
CA ASP A 152 -21.75 -5.50 2.30
C ASP A 152 -20.85 -4.52 1.55
N SER A 153 -19.57 -4.82 1.43
CA SER A 153 -18.55 -3.93 0.86
C SER A 153 -18.32 -4.11 -0.67
N GLY A 154 -19.29 -4.73 -1.35
CA GLY A 154 -19.29 -4.89 -2.82
C GLY A 154 -18.10 -5.67 -3.38
N VAL A 155 -17.80 -5.43 -4.67
CA VAL A 155 -16.68 -6.12 -5.34
C VAL A 155 -15.33 -5.70 -4.77
N TYR A 156 -15.16 -4.42 -4.40
CA TYR A 156 -13.94 -3.99 -3.71
C TYR A 156 -13.70 -4.79 -2.42
N GLY A 157 -14.73 -4.91 -1.57
CA GLY A 157 -14.62 -5.71 -0.35
C GLY A 157 -14.32 -7.17 -0.64
N ALA A 158 -14.92 -7.76 -1.68
CA ALA A 158 -14.61 -9.13 -2.10
C ALA A 158 -13.13 -9.29 -2.46
N THR A 159 -12.50 -8.30 -3.17
CA THR A 159 -11.06 -8.35 -3.45
C THR A 159 -10.23 -8.29 -2.17
N LYS A 160 -10.65 -7.51 -1.17
CA LYS A 160 -9.93 -7.37 0.11
C LYS A 160 -10.16 -8.58 1.04
N HIS A 161 -11.33 -9.24 0.98
CA HIS A 161 -11.53 -10.56 1.59
C HIS A 161 -10.59 -11.61 0.96
N ALA A 162 -10.41 -11.58 -0.37
CA ALA A 162 -9.43 -12.45 -1.03
C ALA A 162 -8.00 -12.20 -0.51
N VAL A 163 -7.60 -10.94 -0.33
CA VAL A 163 -6.28 -10.59 0.26
C VAL A 163 -6.12 -11.17 1.66
N ASN A 164 -7.13 -11.08 2.54
CA ASN A 164 -7.05 -11.67 3.88
C ASN A 164 -6.86 -13.20 3.81
N THR A 165 -7.61 -13.87 2.92
CA THR A 165 -7.48 -15.32 2.72
C THR A 165 -6.11 -15.70 2.17
N ILE A 166 -5.58 -14.94 1.21
CA ILE A 166 -4.25 -15.13 0.63
C ILE A 166 -3.17 -14.98 1.73
N CYS A 167 -3.26 -13.95 2.58
CA CYS A 167 -2.34 -13.77 3.70
C CYS A 167 -2.33 -14.99 4.63
N ASN A 168 -3.50 -15.54 4.95
CA ASN A 168 -3.60 -16.74 5.80
C ASN A 168 -2.98 -17.97 5.14
N SER A 169 -3.22 -18.17 3.83
CA SER A 169 -2.62 -19.27 3.07
C SER A 169 -1.09 -19.14 3.00
N LEU A 170 -0.59 -17.95 2.66
CA LEU A 170 0.85 -17.69 2.62
C LEU A 170 1.53 -17.90 3.97
N ARG A 171 0.92 -17.50 5.10
CA ARG A 171 1.47 -17.77 6.44
C ARG A 171 1.64 -19.26 6.69
N LYS A 172 0.67 -20.06 6.26
CA LYS A 172 0.76 -21.52 6.41
C LYS A 172 1.83 -22.13 5.50
N GLU A 173 1.92 -21.66 4.24
CA GLU A 173 2.92 -22.15 3.29
C GLU A 173 4.36 -21.76 3.66
N LEU A 174 4.54 -20.68 4.43
CA LEU A 174 5.82 -20.13 4.87
C LEU A 174 6.11 -20.41 6.35
N GLU A 175 5.41 -21.39 6.98
CA GLU A 175 5.56 -21.68 8.42
C GLU A 175 6.98 -22.06 8.79
N ASP A 176 7.70 -22.75 7.89
CA ASP A 176 9.08 -23.17 8.07
C ASP A 176 10.12 -22.20 7.48
N ASP A 177 9.67 -21.10 6.85
CA ASP A 177 10.53 -20.07 6.27
C ASP A 177 10.81 -18.94 7.28
N PRO A 178 11.97 -18.27 7.20
CA PRO A 178 12.22 -17.05 7.97
C PRO A 178 11.51 -15.83 7.37
N ILE A 179 10.40 -16.02 6.66
CA ILE A 179 9.63 -14.99 5.97
C ILE A 179 8.27 -14.84 6.65
N GLN A 180 7.94 -13.63 7.08
CA GLN A 180 6.69 -13.32 7.76
C GLN A 180 5.70 -12.62 6.83
N VAL A 181 4.40 -12.93 6.96
CA VAL A 181 3.33 -12.30 6.17
C VAL A 181 2.49 -11.41 7.05
N VAL A 182 2.54 -10.11 6.79
CA VAL A 182 1.83 -9.05 7.51
C VAL A 182 0.65 -8.58 6.68
N ASN A 183 -0.53 -8.53 7.29
CA ASN A 183 -1.75 -7.98 6.70
C ASN A 183 -2.11 -6.67 7.38
N ILE A 184 -2.02 -5.56 6.66
CA ILE A 184 -2.44 -4.25 7.16
C ILE A 184 -3.83 -3.95 6.61
N MET A 185 -4.76 -3.60 7.50
CA MET A 185 -6.16 -3.29 7.15
C MET A 185 -6.49 -1.84 7.47
N PRO A 186 -6.21 -0.89 6.55
CA PRO A 186 -6.61 0.50 6.73
C PRO A 186 -8.13 0.68 6.70
N GLY A 187 -8.61 1.61 7.50
CA GLY A 187 -9.96 2.17 7.42
C GLY A 187 -10.02 3.37 6.46
N ALA A 188 -10.75 4.40 6.84
CA ALA A 188 -10.81 5.64 6.09
C ALA A 188 -9.50 6.44 6.26
N ILE A 189 -8.72 6.54 5.19
CA ILE A 189 -7.44 7.24 5.13
C ILE A 189 -7.55 8.41 4.14
N ALA A 190 -7.06 9.57 4.53
CA ALA A 190 -7.02 10.77 3.69
C ALA A 190 -6.09 10.59 2.47
N THR A 191 -6.60 10.09 1.37
CA THR A 191 -5.84 9.83 0.14
C THR A 191 -6.70 10.00 -1.12
N ASN A 192 -6.04 10.07 -2.27
CA ASN A 192 -6.68 10.02 -3.58
C ASN A 192 -7.25 8.62 -3.96
N PHE A 193 -7.36 7.70 -3.02
CA PHE A 193 -7.97 6.39 -3.26
C PHE A 193 -9.46 6.51 -3.65
N ALA A 194 -10.15 7.48 -3.07
CA ALA A 194 -11.56 7.76 -3.33
C ALA A 194 -11.84 8.45 -4.69
N ARG A 195 -10.83 8.72 -5.54
CA ARG A 195 -11.00 9.45 -6.81
C ARG A 195 -12.05 8.87 -7.77
N ASN A 196 -12.36 7.57 -7.65
CA ASN A 196 -13.39 6.91 -8.46
C ASN A 196 -14.78 6.95 -7.81
N PHE A 197 -14.93 7.56 -6.64
CA PHE A 197 -16.20 7.69 -5.95
C PHE A 197 -17.11 8.70 -6.66
N ASP A 198 -18.38 8.73 -6.27
CA ASP A 198 -19.31 9.71 -6.78
C ASP A 198 -18.78 11.14 -6.52
N PRO A 199 -18.75 12.03 -7.55
CA PRO A 199 -18.31 13.40 -7.38
C PRO A 199 -19.04 14.17 -6.26
N ALA A 200 -20.30 13.83 -5.98
CA ALA A 200 -21.04 14.43 -4.87
C ALA A 200 -20.43 14.08 -3.50
N VAL A 201 -19.93 12.85 -3.32
CA VAL A 201 -19.23 12.45 -2.10
C VAL A 201 -17.91 13.19 -1.97
N LEU A 202 -17.15 13.28 -3.07
CA LEU A 202 -15.89 14.02 -3.10
C LEU A 202 -16.11 15.52 -2.86
N GLN A 203 -17.17 16.09 -3.43
CA GLN A 203 -17.54 17.49 -3.21
C GLN A 203 -17.86 17.77 -1.72
N GLY A 204 -18.49 16.83 -1.03
CA GLY A 204 -18.72 16.93 0.41
C GLY A 204 -17.41 16.99 1.20
N MET A 205 -16.41 16.17 0.84
CA MET A 205 -15.06 16.19 1.46
C MET A 205 -14.34 17.52 1.18
N VAL A 206 -14.40 18.01 -0.05
CA VAL A 206 -13.83 19.32 -0.43
C VAL A 206 -14.49 20.45 0.33
N ALA A 207 -15.82 20.47 0.45
CA ALA A 207 -16.52 21.48 1.21
C ALA A 207 -16.10 21.54 2.68
N MET A 208 -15.80 20.36 3.28
CA MET A 208 -15.30 20.28 4.65
C MET A 208 -13.85 20.77 4.80
N SER A 209 -13.05 20.75 3.74
CA SER A 209 -11.68 21.29 3.77
C SER A 209 -11.63 22.82 3.82
N GLY A 210 -12.74 23.50 3.51
CA GLY A 210 -12.80 24.96 3.40
C GLY A 210 -12.12 25.52 2.15
N LEU A 211 -11.65 24.65 1.24
CA LEU A 211 -11.04 25.03 -0.03
C LEU A 211 -12.03 24.88 -1.19
N GLU A 212 -11.80 25.64 -2.26
CA GLU A 212 -12.57 25.52 -3.50
C GLU A 212 -11.84 24.57 -4.45
N ALA A 213 -12.41 23.38 -4.66
CA ALA A 213 -12.01 22.46 -5.71
C ALA A 213 -13.25 21.77 -6.30
N GLN A 214 -13.19 21.47 -7.59
CA GLN A 214 -14.25 20.73 -8.27
C GLN A 214 -13.73 19.32 -8.57
N PRO A 215 -14.11 18.31 -7.77
CA PRO A 215 -13.65 16.96 -7.99
C PRO A 215 -14.25 16.40 -9.29
N VAL A 216 -13.38 15.80 -10.10
CA VAL A 216 -13.74 15.07 -11.31
C VAL A 216 -13.50 13.59 -11.07
N LYS A 217 -14.48 12.73 -11.39
CA LYS A 217 -14.35 11.28 -11.20
C LYS A 217 -13.14 10.75 -11.96
N GLY A 218 -12.28 10.01 -11.27
CA GLY A 218 -11.04 9.46 -11.80
C GLY A 218 -9.82 10.37 -11.66
N GLU A 219 -10.00 11.67 -11.41
CA GLU A 219 -8.91 12.63 -11.25
C GLU A 219 -8.46 12.73 -9.78
N ARG A 220 -7.21 13.15 -9.59
CA ARG A 220 -6.65 13.36 -8.26
C ARG A 220 -7.05 14.72 -7.71
N LEU A 221 -7.45 14.77 -6.45
CA LEU A 221 -7.52 16.02 -5.70
C LEU A 221 -6.10 16.54 -5.44
N PRO A 222 -5.89 17.86 -5.42
CA PRO A 222 -4.65 18.49 -4.99
C PRO A 222 -4.27 18.05 -3.56
N ASP A 223 -2.97 17.97 -3.28
CA ASP A 223 -2.49 17.47 -1.99
C ASP A 223 -2.88 18.43 -0.84
N ASP A 224 -2.89 19.75 -1.07
CA ASP A 224 -3.35 20.76 -0.12
C ASP A 224 -4.83 20.60 0.27
N VAL A 225 -5.68 20.21 -0.68
CA VAL A 225 -7.11 19.92 -0.43
C VAL A 225 -7.24 18.66 0.43
N LEU A 226 -6.42 17.63 0.17
CA LEU A 226 -6.43 16.40 0.98
C LEU A 226 -5.94 16.66 2.40
N GLU A 227 -4.88 17.45 2.57
CA GLU A 227 -4.35 17.84 3.87
C GLU A 227 -5.36 18.66 4.68
N ALA A 228 -6.01 19.64 4.05
CA ALA A 228 -7.05 20.42 4.71
C ALA A 228 -8.29 19.59 5.08
N ALA A 229 -8.71 18.67 4.20
CA ALA A 229 -9.81 17.75 4.49
C ALA A 229 -9.46 16.80 5.65
N GLN A 230 -8.24 16.30 5.70
CA GLN A 230 -7.75 15.46 6.78
C GLN A 230 -7.69 16.22 8.11
N ALA A 231 -7.23 17.46 8.11
CA ALA A 231 -7.20 18.30 9.32
C ALA A 231 -8.62 18.56 9.85
N ALA A 232 -9.57 18.87 8.95
CA ALA A 232 -10.97 19.13 9.31
C ALA A 232 -11.71 17.87 9.79
N LEU A 233 -11.31 16.68 9.32
CA LEU A 233 -11.95 15.39 9.57
C LEU A 233 -11.08 14.44 10.39
N SER A 234 -10.17 14.94 11.20
CA SER A 234 -9.16 14.14 11.93
C SER A 234 -9.74 13.02 12.81
N ASP A 235 -10.99 13.15 13.29
CA ASP A 235 -11.70 12.09 14.00
C ASP A 235 -12.23 10.98 13.07
N LEU A 236 -12.39 11.27 11.77
CA LEU A 236 -13.03 10.42 10.77
C LEU A 236 -12.06 9.88 9.73
N LEU A 237 -10.89 10.53 9.58
CA LEU A 237 -9.85 10.16 8.63
C LEU A 237 -8.52 9.99 9.36
N ALA A 238 -7.92 8.82 9.24
CA ALA A 238 -6.52 8.62 9.61
C ALA A 238 -5.59 9.09 8.47
N THR A 239 -4.30 9.19 8.75
CA THR A 239 -3.29 9.64 7.79
C THR A 239 -2.61 8.46 7.09
N PRO A 240 -2.01 8.67 5.91
CA PRO A 240 -1.09 7.72 5.32
C PRO A 240 0.09 7.35 6.24
N ASP A 241 0.55 8.29 7.06
CA ASP A 241 1.65 8.08 8.02
C ASP A 241 1.28 7.12 9.15
N ASP A 242 0.02 7.14 9.63
CA ASP A 242 -0.45 6.16 10.62
C ASP A 242 -0.34 4.72 10.09
N VAL A 243 -0.60 4.53 8.79
CA VAL A 243 -0.44 3.23 8.13
C VAL A 243 1.04 2.89 7.94
N ALA A 244 1.87 3.87 7.57
CA ALA A 244 3.31 3.69 7.41
C ALA A 244 3.99 3.32 8.73
N ASP A 245 3.57 3.94 9.84
CA ASP A 245 4.04 3.60 11.19
C ASP A 245 3.66 2.16 11.60
N ALA A 246 2.46 1.71 11.25
CA ALA A 246 2.04 0.34 11.50
C ALA A 246 2.89 -0.67 10.70
N VAL A 247 3.23 -0.35 9.44
CA VAL A 247 4.13 -1.17 8.63
C VAL A 247 5.53 -1.20 9.25
N LEU A 248 6.12 -0.04 9.56
CA LEU A 248 7.44 0.05 10.19
C LEU A 248 7.47 -0.73 11.50
N TYR A 249 6.45 -0.58 12.35
CA TYR A 249 6.31 -1.36 13.58
C TYR A 249 6.37 -2.86 13.29
N ALA A 250 5.59 -3.37 12.33
CA ALA A 250 5.52 -4.78 12.04
C ALA A 250 6.86 -5.35 11.57
N VAL A 251 7.54 -4.68 10.62
CA VAL A 251 8.77 -5.19 9.98
C VAL A 251 10.04 -5.01 10.84
N THR A 252 9.93 -4.30 11.97
CA THR A 252 11.04 -4.07 12.91
C THR A 252 10.95 -4.90 14.19
N ARG A 253 9.94 -5.77 14.29
CA ARG A 253 9.85 -6.67 15.46
C ARG A 253 10.97 -7.73 15.43
N PRO A 254 11.39 -8.21 16.60
CA PRO A 254 12.35 -9.32 16.65
C PRO A 254 11.82 -10.53 15.86
N PRO A 255 12.67 -11.33 15.20
CA PRO A 255 12.23 -12.45 14.35
C PRO A 255 11.30 -13.48 15.03
N ARG A 256 11.36 -13.58 16.37
CA ARG A 256 10.46 -14.45 17.16
C ARG A 256 9.03 -13.88 17.32
N VAL A 257 8.78 -12.65 16.87
CA VAL A 257 7.48 -11.98 17.00
C VAL A 257 6.93 -11.75 15.61
N HIS A 258 5.89 -12.47 15.25
CA HIS A 258 5.15 -12.28 14.00
C HIS A 258 3.93 -11.39 14.26
N VAL A 259 3.97 -10.17 13.71
CA VAL A 259 2.80 -9.27 13.70
C VAL A 259 1.98 -9.64 12.48
N ALA A 260 1.00 -10.52 12.67
CA ALA A 260 0.26 -11.09 11.54
C ALA A 260 -0.73 -10.11 10.92
N GLU A 261 -1.41 -9.29 11.76
CA GLU A 261 -2.48 -8.38 11.31
C GLU A 261 -2.47 -7.09 12.13
N ILE A 262 -2.68 -5.95 11.45
CA ILE A 262 -2.91 -4.65 12.09
C ILE A 262 -4.10 -3.97 11.42
N VAL A 263 -5.06 -3.52 12.22
CA VAL A 263 -6.14 -2.65 11.78
C VAL A 263 -5.79 -1.21 12.15
N VAL A 264 -5.73 -0.33 11.15
CA VAL A 264 -5.47 1.11 11.33
C VAL A 264 -6.69 1.88 10.89
N ARG A 265 -7.40 2.50 11.83
CA ARG A 265 -8.63 3.24 11.54
C ARG A 265 -8.76 4.49 12.41
N PRO A 266 -9.50 5.51 11.98
CA PRO A 266 -9.83 6.66 12.81
C PRO A 266 -10.69 6.24 14.02
N ASN A 267 -10.83 7.14 15.00
CA ASN A 267 -11.60 6.91 16.21
C ASN A 267 -13.10 6.70 15.92
N LYS A 268 -13.63 7.35 14.90
CA LYS A 268 -15.03 7.23 14.48
C LYS A 268 -15.11 6.54 13.14
N ASP A 269 -15.96 5.53 13.01
CA ASP A 269 -16.20 4.88 11.72
C ASP A 269 -17.06 5.79 10.84
N LEU A 270 -16.57 6.10 9.65
CA LEU A 270 -17.43 6.47 8.54
C LEU A 270 -18.13 5.19 8.09
N ASN A 271 -19.43 5.09 8.36
CA ASN A 271 -20.28 4.06 7.77
C ASN A 271 -20.50 4.39 6.27
N LEU A 272 -19.43 4.35 5.49
CA LEU A 272 -19.42 4.52 4.03
C LEU A 272 -19.54 3.17 3.35
#